data_fb017254ffd394d59d5143f024096a83
#
_entry.id   fb017254ffd394d59d5143f024096a83
#
_cell.length_a   1.000
_cell.length_b   1.000
_cell.length_c   1.000
_cell.angle_alpha   90.00
_cell.angle_beta   90.00
_cell.angle_gamma   90.00
#
_symmetry.space_group_name_H-M   'P 1'
#
loop_
_entity.id
_entity.type
_entity.pdbx_description
1 polymer ?
#
loop_
_entity_poly.entity_id
_entity_poly.type
_entity_poly.pdbx_seq_one_letter_code
_entity_poly.pdbx_strand_id
1 'polypeptide(L)'
;MAFQNLRVGGKLYILHKDNNIRIEEAEVTNITMPTMRFMPQGINQTPLYVVDIVTKVGDATYNFPQVPAQLDIADYGNNGNVVISTNADTIATEICNIKRKSEEAIAGVDRHKAIIKQCDDALAIIKPIDANINAENEALRKELAEMRKLL
;
A
#
# COMPACT_ATOMS: atom_id res chain seq x y z
N MET A 1 -15.73 -16.06 7.25
CA MET A 1 -17.19 -15.81 7.20
C MET A 1 -17.47 -14.77 6.15
N ALA A 2 -18.39 -15.04 5.23
CA ALA A 2 -18.75 -14.07 4.20
C ALA A 2 -19.51 -12.88 4.82
N PHE A 3 -19.44 -11.73 4.17
CA PHE A 3 -20.12 -10.52 4.66
C PHE A 3 -21.62 -10.72 4.80
N GLN A 4 -22.23 -11.49 3.91
CA GLN A 4 -23.68 -11.77 3.98
C GLN A 4 -24.09 -12.53 5.25
N ASN A 5 -23.15 -13.18 5.91
CA ASN A 5 -23.39 -13.95 7.14
C ASN A 5 -23.22 -13.11 8.42
N LEU A 6 -22.79 -11.86 8.29
CA LEU A 6 -22.72 -10.94 9.42
C LEU A 6 -24.12 -10.67 9.98
N ARG A 7 -24.18 -10.42 11.29
CA ARG A 7 -25.40 -10.09 12.00
C ARG A 7 -25.18 -8.81 12.81
N VAL A 8 -26.27 -8.12 13.12
CA VAL A 8 -26.24 -6.99 14.05
C VAL A 8 -25.64 -7.48 15.38
N GLY A 9 -24.69 -6.70 15.92
CA GLY A 9 -23.92 -7.07 17.09
C GLY A 9 -22.64 -7.84 16.77
N GLY A 10 -22.45 -8.27 15.52
CA GLY A 10 -21.21 -8.89 15.08
C GLY A 10 -20.09 -7.88 14.94
N LYS A 11 -18.87 -8.41 14.74
CA LYS A 11 -17.68 -7.57 14.64
C LYS A 11 -17.18 -7.49 13.20
N LEU A 12 -16.76 -6.29 12.83
CA LEU A 12 -16.09 -6.04 11.56
C LEU A 12 -14.75 -5.38 11.84
N TYR A 13 -13.71 -5.89 11.22
CA TYR A 13 -12.35 -5.36 11.41
C TYR A 13 -12.06 -4.39 10.28
N ILE A 14 -11.61 -3.20 10.63
CA ILE A 14 -11.28 -2.12 9.69
C ILE A 14 -9.79 -1.85 9.78
N LEU A 15 -9.09 -2.05 8.67
CA LEU A 15 -7.66 -1.78 8.56
C LEU A 15 -7.49 -0.47 7.79
N HIS A 16 -6.86 0.51 8.42
CA HIS A 16 -6.50 1.77 7.78
C HIS A 16 -5.06 1.69 7.28
N LYS A 17 -4.85 1.98 6.00
CA LYS A 17 -3.54 1.94 5.34
C LYS A 17 -3.11 3.31 4.83
N ASP A 18 -3.60 4.37 5.45
CA ASP A 18 -3.20 5.74 5.12
C ASP A 18 -1.81 6.06 5.72
N ASN A 19 -1.61 7.24 6.25
CA ASN A 19 -0.32 7.63 6.84
C ASN A 19 0.10 6.75 8.03
N ASN A 20 -0.88 6.14 8.71
CA ASN A 20 -0.64 5.25 9.84
C ASN A 20 -1.41 3.96 9.63
N ILE A 21 -0.72 2.82 9.75
CA ILE A 21 -1.38 1.53 9.71
C ILE A 21 -2.01 1.27 11.08
N ARG A 22 -3.33 1.12 11.12
CA ARG A 22 -4.07 0.89 12.36
C ARG A 22 -5.28 0.02 12.11
N ILE A 23 -5.70 -0.69 13.13
CA ILE A 23 -6.89 -1.54 13.10
C ILE A 23 -7.94 -0.96 14.05
N GLU A 24 -9.19 -0.95 13.58
CA GLU A 24 -10.34 -0.68 14.42
C GLU A 24 -11.27 -1.89 14.40
N GLU A 25 -11.80 -2.23 15.56
CA GLU A 25 -12.79 -3.29 15.70
C GLU A 25 -14.15 -2.60 15.83
N ALA A 26 -14.99 -2.81 14.81
CA ALA A 26 -16.28 -2.16 14.74
C ALA A 26 -17.40 -3.13 15.05
N GLU A 27 -18.48 -2.62 15.66
CA GLU A 27 -19.70 -3.38 15.89
C GLU A 27 -20.69 -3.12 14.75
N VAL A 28 -21.22 -4.20 14.17
CA VAL A 28 -22.25 -4.09 13.12
C VAL A 28 -23.56 -3.64 13.75
N THR A 29 -24.05 -2.46 13.34
CA THR A 29 -25.32 -1.92 13.83
C THR A 29 -26.47 -2.17 12.87
N ASN A 30 -26.18 -2.33 11.59
CA ASN A 30 -27.17 -2.66 10.58
C ASN A 30 -26.50 -3.38 9.40
N ILE A 31 -27.22 -4.29 8.79
CA ILE A 31 -26.80 -4.99 7.56
C ILE A 31 -28.03 -5.29 6.74
N THR A 32 -27.97 -5.02 5.43
CA THR A 32 -29.07 -5.29 4.52
C THR A 32 -29.04 -6.74 4.02
N MET A 33 -30.16 -7.19 3.48
CA MET A 33 -30.20 -8.46 2.77
C MET A 33 -29.36 -8.38 1.50
N PRO A 34 -28.74 -9.50 1.04
CA PRO A 34 -28.01 -9.47 -0.22
C PRO A 34 -28.90 -9.06 -1.39
N THR A 35 -28.44 -8.07 -2.15
CA THR A 35 -29.12 -7.59 -3.35
C THR A 35 -28.19 -7.69 -4.53
N MET A 36 -28.74 -7.94 -5.71
CA MET A 36 -27.96 -8.06 -6.92
C MET A 36 -27.51 -6.68 -7.39
N ARG A 37 -26.21 -6.54 -7.63
CA ARG A 37 -25.66 -5.34 -8.24
C ARG A 37 -25.77 -5.47 -9.75
N PHE A 38 -26.44 -4.54 -10.38
CA PHE A 38 -26.54 -4.51 -11.83
C PHE A 38 -25.23 -4.03 -12.44
N MET A 39 -24.64 -4.89 -13.28
CA MET A 39 -23.42 -4.56 -14.02
C MET A 39 -23.78 -4.41 -15.50
N PRO A 40 -23.81 -3.17 -16.04
CA PRO A 40 -24.25 -2.96 -17.43
C PRO A 40 -23.25 -3.42 -18.49
N GLN A 41 -22.09 -3.89 -18.10
CA GLN A 41 -21.04 -4.30 -19.03
C GLN A 41 -20.86 -5.82 -19.01
N GLY A 42 -21.23 -6.44 -20.12
CA GLY A 42 -20.87 -7.82 -20.38
C GLY A 42 -22.00 -8.83 -20.23
N ILE A 43 -22.23 -9.56 -21.30
CA ILE A 43 -23.28 -10.57 -21.40
C ILE A 43 -22.95 -11.84 -20.61
N ASN A 44 -21.68 -12.00 -20.18
CA ASN A 44 -21.17 -13.21 -19.52
C ASN A 44 -20.69 -12.99 -18.09
N GLN A 45 -21.14 -11.93 -17.43
CA GLN A 45 -20.71 -11.66 -16.05
C GLN A 45 -21.61 -12.35 -15.04
N THR A 46 -20.98 -12.99 -14.05
CA THR A 46 -21.67 -13.57 -12.91
C THR A 46 -22.34 -12.44 -12.11
N PRO A 47 -23.65 -12.57 -11.76
CA PRO A 47 -24.30 -11.57 -10.93
C PRO A 47 -23.54 -11.38 -9.61
N LEU A 48 -23.27 -10.12 -9.25
CA LEU A 48 -22.61 -9.78 -7.99
C LEU A 48 -23.68 -9.41 -6.98
N TYR A 49 -23.73 -10.15 -5.88
CA TYR A 49 -24.56 -9.81 -4.74
C TYR A 49 -23.81 -8.94 -3.77
N VAL A 50 -24.44 -7.90 -3.27
CA VAL A 50 -23.83 -6.94 -2.34
C VAL A 50 -24.73 -6.73 -1.12
N VAL A 51 -24.10 -6.34 -0.02
CA VAL A 51 -24.80 -5.94 1.21
C VAL A 51 -24.30 -4.56 1.61
N ASP A 52 -25.15 -3.78 2.27
CA ASP A 52 -24.77 -2.51 2.88
C ASP A 52 -24.59 -2.76 4.37
N ILE A 53 -23.44 -2.38 4.91
CA ILE A 53 -23.09 -2.61 6.31
C ILE A 53 -22.89 -1.26 6.98
N VAL A 54 -23.56 -1.08 8.12
CA VAL A 54 -23.37 0.08 8.99
C VAL A 54 -22.70 -0.41 10.26
N THR A 55 -21.61 0.25 10.64
CA THR A 55 -20.84 -0.13 11.82
C THR A 55 -20.60 1.07 12.71
N LYS A 56 -20.27 0.79 13.97
CA LYS A 56 -19.97 1.80 14.97
C LYS A 56 -18.67 1.47 15.68
N VAL A 57 -17.78 2.46 15.78
CA VAL A 57 -16.57 2.40 16.57
C VAL A 57 -16.63 3.56 17.57
N GLY A 58 -16.85 3.25 18.85
CA GLY A 58 -17.08 4.30 19.85
C GLY A 58 -18.26 5.19 19.47
N ASP A 59 -18.02 6.48 19.25
CA ASP A 59 -19.05 7.44 18.82
C ASP A 59 -19.11 7.62 17.30
N ALA A 60 -18.16 7.01 16.55
CA ALA A 60 -18.10 7.15 15.11
C ALA A 60 -18.90 6.06 14.40
N THR A 61 -19.61 6.45 13.35
CA THR A 61 -20.37 5.54 12.49
C THR A 61 -19.70 5.45 11.13
N TYR A 62 -19.47 4.22 10.65
CA TYR A 62 -18.92 3.96 9.33
C TYR A 62 -19.95 3.21 8.49
N ASN A 63 -20.18 3.71 7.28
CA ASN A 63 -21.07 3.08 6.31
C ASN A 63 -20.25 2.43 5.21
N PHE A 64 -20.50 1.16 4.95
CA PHE A 64 -19.86 0.41 3.87
C PHE A 64 -20.92 -0.08 2.89
N PRO A 65 -21.25 0.74 1.87
CA PRO A 65 -22.25 0.34 0.87
C PRO A 65 -21.66 -0.61 -0.17
N GLN A 66 -22.49 -1.48 -0.70
CA GLN A 66 -22.15 -2.37 -1.81
C GLN A 66 -20.93 -3.26 -1.52
N VAL A 67 -20.91 -3.85 -0.32
CA VAL A 67 -19.88 -4.81 0.06
C VAL A 67 -20.16 -6.15 -0.63
N PRO A 68 -19.18 -6.82 -1.27
CA PRO A 68 -19.41 -8.12 -1.89
C PRO A 68 -19.93 -9.14 -0.87
N ALA A 69 -21.12 -9.65 -1.09
CA ALA A 69 -21.83 -10.48 -0.11
C ALA A 69 -21.12 -11.81 0.16
N GLN A 70 -20.48 -12.37 -0.86
CA GLN A 70 -19.88 -13.71 -0.81
C GLN A 70 -18.42 -13.71 -0.34
N LEU A 71 -17.79 -12.54 -0.23
CA LEU A 71 -16.41 -12.40 0.22
C LEU A 71 -16.35 -12.13 1.72
N ASP A 72 -15.17 -12.26 2.29
CA ASP A 72 -14.89 -11.98 3.69
C ASP A 72 -13.93 -10.78 3.87
N ILE A 73 -13.45 -10.21 2.77
CA ILE A 73 -12.56 -9.06 2.73
C ILE A 73 -12.96 -8.15 1.58
N ALA A 74 -12.86 -6.85 1.78
CA ALA A 74 -13.13 -5.86 0.73
C ALA A 74 -12.29 -4.61 0.93
N ASP A 75 -11.92 -3.98 -0.17
CA ASP A 75 -11.18 -2.73 -0.18
C ASP A 75 -12.13 -1.54 -0.28
N TYR A 76 -11.88 -0.51 0.52
CA TYR A 76 -12.65 0.73 0.54
C TYR A 76 -11.72 1.94 0.59
N GLY A 77 -12.32 3.11 0.40
CA GLY A 77 -11.59 4.38 0.45
C GLY A 77 -10.93 4.72 -0.88
N ASN A 78 -10.28 5.87 -0.91
CA ASN A 78 -9.53 6.32 -2.06
C ASN A 78 -8.26 5.47 -2.21
N ASN A 79 -8.07 4.85 -3.36
CA ASN A 79 -6.91 4.00 -3.66
C ASN A 79 -6.77 2.77 -2.75
N GLY A 80 -7.89 2.28 -2.19
CA GLY A 80 -7.84 1.09 -1.33
C GLY A 80 -7.17 1.33 0.02
N ASN A 81 -7.26 2.54 0.57
CA ASN A 81 -6.64 2.88 1.85
C ASN A 81 -7.32 2.23 3.05
N VAL A 82 -8.48 1.67 2.86
CA VAL A 82 -9.24 1.00 3.92
C VAL A 82 -9.57 -0.41 3.46
N VAL A 83 -9.32 -1.38 4.32
CA VAL A 83 -9.69 -2.79 4.10
C VAL A 83 -10.61 -3.21 5.24
N ILE A 84 -11.74 -3.82 4.91
CA ILE A 84 -12.66 -4.38 5.90
C ILE A 84 -12.69 -5.89 5.79
N SER A 85 -12.83 -6.58 6.90
CA SER A 85 -12.96 -8.04 6.92
C SER A 85 -13.79 -8.49 8.11
N THR A 86 -14.48 -9.60 7.92
CA THR A 86 -15.20 -10.30 9.00
C THR A 86 -14.25 -11.12 9.88
N ASN A 87 -13.02 -11.35 9.43
CA ASN A 87 -12.07 -12.25 10.05
C ASN A 87 -10.77 -11.53 10.42
N ALA A 88 -10.41 -11.57 11.70
CA ALA A 88 -9.18 -10.97 12.20
C ALA A 88 -7.93 -11.60 11.56
N ASP A 89 -7.95 -12.90 11.30
CA ASP A 89 -6.81 -13.59 10.68
C ASP A 89 -6.54 -13.10 9.26
N THR A 90 -7.60 -12.78 8.50
CA THR A 90 -7.47 -12.23 7.16
C THR A 90 -6.82 -10.84 7.20
N ILE A 91 -7.20 -10.02 8.17
CA ILE A 91 -6.58 -8.70 8.39
C ILE A 91 -5.12 -8.86 8.81
N ALA A 92 -4.83 -9.82 9.68
CA ALA A 92 -3.45 -10.11 10.09
C ALA A 92 -2.58 -10.51 8.89
N THR A 93 -3.12 -11.29 7.97
CA THR A 93 -2.43 -11.67 6.73
C THR A 93 -2.14 -10.44 5.86
N GLU A 94 -3.10 -9.52 5.74
CA GLU A 94 -2.90 -8.26 5.00
C GLU A 94 -1.78 -7.43 5.63
N ILE A 95 -1.75 -7.31 6.95
CA ILE A 95 -0.71 -6.57 7.66
C ILE A 95 0.66 -7.23 7.44
N CYS A 96 0.73 -8.55 7.53
CA CYS A 96 1.96 -9.30 7.26
C CYS A 96 2.47 -9.08 5.84
N ASN A 97 1.57 -9.02 4.86
CA ASN A 97 1.93 -8.73 3.47
C ASN A 97 2.49 -7.31 3.30
N ILE A 98 1.89 -6.32 3.96
CA ILE A 98 2.39 -4.94 3.95
C ILE A 98 3.79 -4.88 4.56
N LYS A 99 3.97 -5.53 5.71
CA LYS A 99 5.27 -5.59 6.40
C LYS A 99 6.33 -6.24 5.51
N ARG A 100 6.01 -7.37 4.89
CA ARG A 100 6.93 -8.09 4.01
C ARG A 100 7.35 -7.24 2.81
N LYS A 101 6.40 -6.53 2.18
CA LYS A 101 6.72 -5.64 1.05
C LYS A 101 7.68 -4.54 1.47
N SER A 102 7.51 -3.97 2.66
CA SER A 102 8.41 -2.94 3.18
C SER A 102 9.79 -3.52 3.50
N GLU A 103 9.84 -4.71 4.09
CA GLU A 103 11.11 -5.40 4.35
C GLU A 103 11.85 -5.74 3.06
N GLU A 104 11.14 -6.21 2.04
CA GLU A 104 11.71 -6.47 0.72
C GLU A 104 12.24 -5.20 0.06
N ALA A 105 11.53 -4.07 0.21
CA ALA A 105 11.98 -2.78 -0.31
C ALA A 105 13.27 -2.32 0.36
N ILE A 106 13.38 -2.48 1.68
CA ILE A 106 14.61 -2.16 2.43
C ILE A 106 15.77 -3.06 1.99
N ALA A 107 15.54 -4.37 1.87
CA ALA A 107 16.55 -5.30 1.39
C ALA A 107 16.96 -4.97 -0.04
N GLY A 108 16.03 -4.52 -0.88
CA GLY A 108 16.32 -4.06 -2.23
C GLY A 108 17.22 -2.84 -2.25
N VAL A 109 17.00 -1.89 -1.34
CA VAL A 109 17.87 -0.71 -1.21
C VAL A 109 19.29 -1.11 -0.85
N ASP A 110 19.46 -1.99 0.13
CA ASP A 110 20.78 -2.46 0.54
C ASP A 110 21.49 -3.21 -0.58
N ARG A 111 20.76 -4.04 -1.32
CA ARG A 111 21.30 -4.74 -2.50
C ARG A 111 21.76 -3.76 -3.57
N HIS A 112 20.96 -2.73 -3.85
CA HIS A 112 21.31 -1.72 -4.83
C HIS A 112 22.53 -0.91 -4.39
N LYS A 113 22.66 -0.59 -3.12
CA LYS A 113 23.86 0.08 -2.58
C LYS A 113 25.11 -0.79 -2.77
N ALA A 114 24.99 -2.08 -2.53
CA ALA A 114 26.09 -3.02 -2.74
C ALA A 114 26.49 -3.09 -4.22
N ILE A 115 25.52 -3.13 -5.13
CA ILE A 115 25.75 -3.14 -6.58
C ILE A 115 26.45 -1.85 -7.02
N ILE A 116 26.01 -0.70 -6.53
CA ILE A 116 26.64 0.60 -6.85
C ILE A 116 28.10 0.59 -6.43
N LYS A 117 28.39 0.12 -5.21
CA LYS A 117 29.77 0.02 -4.73
C LYS A 117 30.60 -0.90 -5.59
N GLN A 118 30.07 -2.08 -5.96
CA GLN A 118 30.75 -3.03 -6.83
C GLN A 118 31.02 -2.42 -8.22
N CYS A 119 30.08 -1.65 -8.75
CA CYS A 119 30.26 -0.95 -10.01
C CYS A 119 31.38 0.09 -9.91
N ASP A 120 31.40 0.88 -8.84
CA ASP A 120 32.42 1.90 -8.61
C ASP A 120 33.81 1.24 -8.48
N ASP A 121 33.90 0.15 -7.74
CA ASP A 121 35.18 -0.61 -7.58
C ASP A 121 35.66 -1.16 -8.92
N ALA A 122 34.74 -1.70 -9.73
CA ALA A 122 35.07 -2.23 -11.05
C ALA A 122 35.53 -1.12 -12.01
N LEU A 123 34.87 0.02 -11.98
CA LEU A 123 35.25 1.17 -12.80
C LEU A 123 36.61 1.72 -12.41
N ALA A 124 36.94 1.75 -11.13
CA ALA A 124 38.24 2.18 -10.65
C ALA A 124 39.39 1.26 -11.14
N ILE A 125 39.12 -0.03 -11.34
CA ILE A 125 40.10 -0.97 -11.88
C ILE A 125 40.33 -0.75 -13.39
N ILE A 126 39.26 -0.56 -14.15
CA ILE A 126 39.31 -0.45 -15.61
C ILE A 126 39.74 0.95 -16.05
N LYS A 127 39.28 1.99 -15.35
CA LYS A 127 39.49 3.40 -15.73
C LYS A 127 40.04 4.24 -14.58
N PRO A 128 41.19 3.87 -13.97
CA PRO A 128 41.75 4.67 -12.89
C PRO A 128 42.14 6.08 -13.36
N ILE A 129 42.49 6.26 -14.63
CA ILE A 129 42.83 7.54 -15.23
C ILE A 129 41.60 8.41 -15.37
N ASP A 130 40.44 7.86 -15.72
CA ASP A 130 39.19 8.59 -15.86
C ASP A 130 38.67 9.12 -14.51
N ALA A 131 38.86 8.36 -13.43
CA ALA A 131 38.52 8.83 -12.09
C ALA A 131 39.35 10.06 -11.70
N ASN A 132 40.67 10.05 -12.03
CA ASN A 132 41.54 11.20 -11.83
C ASN A 132 41.15 12.39 -12.70
N ILE A 133 40.76 12.16 -13.96
CA ILE A 133 40.29 13.19 -14.88
C ILE A 133 39.04 13.84 -14.35
N ASN A 134 38.10 13.08 -13.80
CA ASN A 134 36.88 13.64 -13.20
C ASN A 134 37.20 14.51 -11.98
N ALA A 135 38.12 14.12 -11.11
CA ALA A 135 38.57 14.93 -9.99
C ALA A 135 39.24 16.22 -10.47
N GLU A 136 40.08 16.14 -11.50
CA GLU A 136 40.71 17.32 -12.11
C GLU A 136 39.68 18.24 -12.74
N ASN A 137 38.67 17.70 -13.44
CA ASN A 137 37.59 18.47 -14.03
C ASN A 137 36.76 19.21 -12.98
N GLU A 138 36.50 18.60 -11.83
CA GLU A 138 35.81 19.27 -10.74
C GLU A 138 36.65 20.40 -10.15
N ALA A 139 37.94 20.19 -9.97
CA ALA A 139 38.89 21.21 -9.52
C ALA A 139 38.94 22.40 -10.51
N LEU A 140 38.99 22.10 -11.80
CA LEU A 140 38.96 23.12 -12.86
C LEU A 140 37.65 23.90 -12.86
N ARG A 141 36.54 23.25 -12.64
CA ARG A 141 35.23 23.93 -12.54
C ARG A 141 35.18 24.88 -11.37
N LYS A 142 35.74 24.52 -10.22
CA LYS A 142 35.84 25.38 -9.05
C LYS A 142 36.72 26.59 -9.33
N GLU A 143 37.89 26.40 -9.97
CA GLU A 143 38.78 27.50 -10.35
C GLU A 143 38.09 28.47 -11.32
N LEU A 144 37.36 27.95 -12.31
CA LEU A 144 36.60 28.77 -13.25
C LEU A 144 35.52 29.59 -12.54
N ALA A 145 34.82 28.98 -11.57
CA ALA A 145 33.80 29.66 -10.79
C ALA A 145 34.42 30.79 -9.96
N GLU A 146 35.60 30.58 -9.37
CA GLU A 146 36.32 31.58 -8.62
C GLU A 146 36.79 32.73 -9.50
N MET A 147 37.30 32.44 -10.70
CA MET A 147 37.70 33.42 -11.67
C MET A 147 36.52 34.30 -12.13
N ARG A 148 35.35 33.68 -12.32
CA ARG A 148 34.12 34.43 -12.65
C ARG A 148 33.69 35.38 -11.55
N LYS A 149 33.93 35.03 -10.29
CA LYS A 149 33.62 35.90 -9.16
C LYS A 149 34.56 37.09 -9.06
N LEU A 150 35.77 36.98 -9.60
CA LEU A 150 36.75 38.04 -9.56
C LEU A 150 36.61 39.05 -10.72
N LEU A 151 35.79 38.70 -11.72
CA LEU A 151 35.46 39.58 -12.81
C LEU A 151 34.16 40.30 -12.51
#